data_066e4c8b117867b128f6f290d9773e4e
#
_entry.id   066e4c8b117867b128f6f290d9773e4e
#
_cell.length_a   1.000
_cell.length_b   1.000
_cell.length_c   1.000
_cell.angle_alpha   90.00
_cell.angle_beta   90.00
_cell.angle_gamma   90.00
#
_symmetry.space_group_name_H-M   'P 1'
#
loop_
_entity.id
_entity.type
_entity.pdbx_description
1 polymer ?
#
loop_
_entity_poly.entity_id
_entity_poly.type
_entity_poly.pdbx_seq_one_letter_code
_entity_poly.pdbx_strand_id
1 'polypeptide(L)' 'MKTIAQLTYIPLYTDHPKEQVQDLIEFVAQHDVEVDVNYLSTSIKGDTEVVFELIREIYDEMTL' A
#
# COMPACT_ATOMS: atom_id res chain seq x y z
N MET A 1 19.50 1.82 -4.18
CA MET A 1 18.67 1.80 -5.40
C MET A 1 17.26 2.22 -5.04
N LYS A 2 16.63 2.99 -5.88
CA LYS A 2 15.25 3.45 -5.69
C LYS A 2 14.29 2.64 -6.55
N THR A 3 13.12 2.36 -6.01
CA THR A 3 12.09 1.59 -6.70
C THR A 3 10.76 2.32 -6.57
N ILE A 4 9.97 2.29 -7.63
CA ILE A 4 8.59 2.77 -7.62
C ILE A 4 7.68 1.57 -7.79
N ALA A 5 6.74 1.39 -6.88
CA ALA A 5 5.73 0.35 -6.96
C ALA A 5 4.36 0.99 -7.03
N GLN A 6 3.49 0.42 -7.84
CA GLN A 6 2.11 0.87 -7.94
C GLN A 6 1.20 -0.25 -7.46
N LEU A 7 0.33 0.09 -6.52
CA LEU A 7 -0.55 -0.89 -5.88
C LEU A 7 -2.00 -0.55 -6.16
N THR A 8 -2.77 -1.57 -6.51
CA THR A 8 -4.22 -1.45 -6.64
C THR A 8 -4.84 -2.48 -5.71
N TYR A 9 -5.66 -2.01 -4.78
CA TYR A 9 -6.38 -2.89 -3.84
C TYR A 9 -7.87 -2.78 -4.10
N ILE A 10 -8.48 -3.93 -4.40
CA ILE A 10 -9.91 -4.01 -4.68
C ILE A 10 -10.53 -4.97 -3.67
N PRO A 11 -11.17 -4.46 -2.60
CA PRO A 11 -11.82 -5.32 -1.62
C PRO A 11 -13.15 -5.85 -2.18
N LEU A 12 -13.20 -7.17 -2.45
CA LEU A 12 -14.37 -7.78 -3.07
C LEU A 12 -15.42 -8.27 -2.08
N TYR A 13 -15.00 -8.55 -0.83
CA TYR A 13 -15.89 -9.17 0.16
C TYR A 13 -15.86 -8.38 1.47
N THR A 14 -16.05 -7.08 1.39
CA THR A 14 -16.10 -6.24 2.58
C THR A 14 -17.27 -5.27 2.50
N ASP A 15 -17.85 -4.96 3.66
CA ASP A 15 -18.92 -3.99 3.79
C ASP A 15 -18.38 -2.57 3.96
N HIS A 16 -17.06 -2.42 4.19
CA HIS A 16 -16.43 -1.14 4.47
C HIS A 16 -15.18 -0.90 3.62
N PRO A 17 -15.33 -0.86 2.28
CA PRO A 17 -14.17 -0.74 1.39
C PRO A 17 -13.38 0.55 1.58
N LYS A 18 -14.06 1.66 1.89
CA LYS A 18 -13.38 2.94 2.08
C LYS A 18 -12.49 2.94 3.31
N GLU A 19 -12.97 2.33 4.39
CA GLU A 19 -12.19 2.24 5.62
C GLU A 19 -10.96 1.37 5.44
N GLN A 20 -11.09 0.27 4.72
CA GLN A 20 -9.96 -0.62 4.48
C GLN A 20 -8.88 0.04 3.63
N VAL A 21 -9.28 0.78 2.59
CA VAL A 21 -8.32 1.51 1.76
C VAL A 21 -7.64 2.60 2.56
N GLN A 22 -8.38 3.30 3.40
CA GLN A 22 -7.82 4.37 4.23
C GLN A 22 -6.84 3.82 5.26
N ASP A 23 -7.17 2.69 5.88
CA ASP A 23 -6.27 2.02 6.83
C ASP A 23 -4.98 1.59 6.12
N LEU A 24 -5.08 1.11 4.91
CA LEU A 24 -3.92 0.72 4.11
C LEU A 24 -3.03 1.92 3.83
N ILE A 25 -3.61 3.05 3.45
CA ILE A 25 -2.85 4.28 3.18
C ILE A 25 -2.13 4.75 4.44
N GLU A 26 -2.79 4.72 5.59
CA GLU A 26 -2.18 5.10 6.87
C GLU A 26 -1.03 4.17 7.23
N PHE A 27 -1.21 2.88 7.00
CA PHE A 27 -0.16 1.88 7.24
C PHE A 27 1.07 2.16 6.39
N VAL A 28 0.86 2.43 5.10
CA VAL A 28 1.94 2.72 4.17
C VAL A 28 2.66 4.01 4.56
N ALA A 29 1.92 5.02 5.00
CA ALA A 29 2.50 6.32 5.35
C ALA A 29 3.39 6.28 6.59
N GLN A 30 3.30 5.23 7.40
CA GLN A 30 4.17 5.05 8.55
C GLN A 30 5.59 4.60 8.17
N HIS A 31 5.78 4.19 6.93
CA HIS A 31 7.08 3.71 6.44
C HIS A 31 7.85 4.84 5.77
N ASP A 32 9.16 4.65 5.65
CA ASP A 32 10.05 5.65 5.04
C ASP A 32 10.00 5.58 3.52
N VAL A 33 8.85 5.93 2.96
CA VAL A 33 8.60 5.93 1.52
C VAL A 33 7.77 7.15 1.14
N GLU A 34 7.89 7.56 -0.11
CA GLU A 34 7.00 8.59 -0.67
C GLU A 34 5.73 7.90 -1.16
N VAL A 35 4.58 8.44 -0.79
CA VAL A 35 3.28 7.87 -1.14
C VAL A 35 2.51 8.88 -1.97
N ASP A 36 2.00 8.42 -3.11
CA ASP A 36 1.15 9.22 -3.98
C ASP A 36 -0.14 8.46 -4.22
N VAL A 37 -1.26 8.99 -3.71
CA VAL A 37 -2.55 8.34 -3.76
C VAL A 37 -3.33 8.85 -4.96
N ASN A 38 -3.70 7.94 -5.86
CA ASN A 38 -4.50 8.23 -7.03
C ASN A 38 -5.88 7.60 -6.88
N TYR A 39 -6.78 7.92 -7.81
CA TYR A 39 -8.15 7.43 -7.73
C TYR A 39 -8.25 5.91 -7.72
N LEU A 40 -7.44 5.23 -8.55
CA LEU A 40 -7.48 3.77 -8.70
C LEU A 40 -6.24 3.06 -8.16
N SER A 41 -5.25 3.80 -7.68
CA SER A 41 -4.00 3.17 -7.26
C SER A 41 -3.25 4.04 -6.28
N THR A 42 -2.28 3.43 -5.62
CA THR A 42 -1.35 4.14 -4.74
C THR A 42 0.07 3.82 -5.21
N SER A 43 0.86 4.86 -5.45
CA SER A 43 2.26 4.70 -5.84
C SER A 43 3.16 4.87 -4.63
N ILE A 44 4.15 4.01 -4.50
CA ILE A 44 5.11 4.03 -3.41
C ILE A 44 6.50 4.15 -4.01
N LYS A 45 7.30 5.09 -3.51
CA LYS A 45 8.68 5.28 -3.97
C LYS A 45 9.62 5.31 -2.78
N GLY A 46 10.69 4.54 -2.85
CA GLY A 46 11.70 4.51 -1.80
C GLY A 46 12.82 3.56 -2.15
N ASP A 47 13.65 3.24 -1.15
CA ASP A 47 14.71 2.25 -1.35
C ASP A 47 14.10 0.91 -1.67
N THR A 48 14.75 0.18 -2.59
CA THR A 48 14.23 -1.08 -3.11
C THR A 48 13.88 -2.07 -2.00
N GLU A 49 14.77 -2.23 -1.03
CA GLU A 49 14.52 -3.18 0.06
C GLU A 49 13.32 -2.78 0.90
N VAL A 50 13.18 -1.48 1.18
CA VAL A 50 12.06 -0.95 1.97
C VAL A 50 10.75 -1.14 1.23
N VAL A 51 10.75 -0.86 -0.08
CA VAL A 51 9.55 -1.00 -0.91
C VAL A 51 9.07 -2.45 -0.96
N PHE A 52 9.98 -3.41 -1.20
CA PHE A 52 9.61 -4.82 -1.26
C PHE A 52 9.16 -5.36 0.10
N GLU A 53 9.81 -4.95 1.17
CA GLU A 53 9.39 -5.34 2.51
C GLU A 53 8.00 -4.82 2.81
N LEU A 54 7.71 -3.58 2.44
CA LEU A 54 6.41 -2.97 2.62
C LEU A 54 5.32 -3.71 1.82
N ILE A 55 5.61 -4.07 0.58
CA ILE A 55 4.68 -4.83 -0.25
C ILE A 55 4.35 -6.17 0.43
N ARG A 56 5.35 -6.85 0.96
CA ARG A 56 5.13 -8.11 1.68
C ARG A 56 4.26 -7.92 2.92
N GLU A 57 4.52 -6.88 3.69
CA GLU A 57 3.72 -6.57 4.87
C GLU A 57 2.28 -6.24 4.51
N ILE A 58 2.06 -5.50 3.43
CA ILE A 58 0.73 -5.19 2.93
C ILE A 58 0.00 -6.48 2.55
N TYR A 59 0.68 -7.36 1.83
CA TYR A 59 0.09 -8.64 1.44
C TYR A 59 -0.34 -9.45 2.67
N ASP A 60 0.55 -9.57 3.66
CA ASP A 60 0.26 -10.32 4.87
C ASP A 60 -0.92 -9.71 5.64
N GLU A 61 -0.98 -8.38 5.70
CA GLU A 61 -2.05 -7.67 6.41
C GLU A 61 -3.40 -7.82 5.71
N MET A 62 -3.41 -7.80 4.38
CA MET A 62 -4.64 -7.82 3.60
C MET A 62 -5.21 -9.20 3.34
N THR A 63 -4.41 -10.24 3.53
CA THR A 63 -4.85 -11.61 3.25
C THR A 63 -5.24 -12.41 4.49
N LEU A 64 -5.24 -11.79 5.64
CA LEU A 64 -5.64 -12.45 6.89
C LEU A 64 -7.16 -12.67 6.98
#